data_1f723ed0053b968139286d9d95658f23
#
_entry.id   1f723ed0053b968139286d9d95658f23
#
_cell.length_a   1.000
_cell.length_b   1.000
_cell.length_c   1.000
_cell.angle_alpha   90.00
_cell.angle_beta   90.00
_cell.angle_gamma   90.00
#
_symmetry.space_group_name_H-M   'P 1'
#
loop_
_entity.id
_entity.type
_entity.pdbx_description
1 polymer ?
#
loop_
_entity_poly.entity_id
_entity_poly.type
_entity_poly.pdbx_seq_one_letter_code
_entity_poly.pdbx_strand_id
1 'polypeptide(L)'
;IITIAVAALAVIAGNVSSPVLIKGRWKTGYRFVAGLFLLSLPVFICFEYRQEKRADRLLSEAQSDVSVLTGTGMMNSYRYLQGNADFVLCYGKTLFNHRQYAEALPVLENACALKPSSRLVCDLGMCYQQAGRNAEAEKAYLSASFMTPAYIVPHYHLFNLYRADGSPGQAAIQAEYML
;
A
#
# COMPACT_ATOMS: atom_id res chain seq x y z
N ILE A 1 -7.51 -8.99 13.80
CA ILE A 1 -6.81 -8.61 15.04
C ILE A 1 -7.82 -8.28 16.15
N ILE A 2 -8.85 -7.48 15.86
CA ILE A 2 -9.91 -7.11 16.83
C ILE A 2 -10.66 -8.36 17.36
N THR A 3 -10.96 -9.32 16.49
CA THR A 3 -11.64 -10.57 16.87
C THR A 3 -10.83 -11.44 17.83
N ILE A 4 -9.51 -11.47 17.65
CA ILE A 4 -8.60 -12.22 18.56
C ILE A 4 -8.50 -11.51 19.91
N ALA A 5 -8.47 -10.18 19.94
CA ALA A 5 -8.43 -9.40 21.17
C ALA A 5 -9.73 -9.55 21.98
N VAL A 6 -10.89 -9.57 21.33
CA VAL A 6 -12.20 -9.80 21.96
C VAL A 6 -12.31 -11.23 22.53
N ALA A 7 -11.81 -12.23 21.79
CA ALA A 7 -11.77 -13.61 22.29
C ALA A 7 -10.84 -13.76 23.50
N ALA A 8 -9.69 -13.09 23.51
CA ALA A 8 -8.77 -13.08 24.64
C ALA A 8 -9.38 -12.38 25.87
N LEU A 9 -10.13 -11.28 25.68
CA LEU A 9 -10.87 -10.60 26.74
C LEU A 9 -12.00 -11.47 27.32
N ALA A 10 -12.72 -12.23 26.50
CA ALA A 10 -13.76 -13.15 26.96
C ALA A 10 -13.19 -14.29 27.81
N VAL A 11 -12.02 -14.81 27.46
CA VAL A 11 -11.28 -15.82 28.25
C VAL A 11 -10.79 -15.25 29.60
N ILE A 12 -10.34 -13.99 29.59
CA ILE A 12 -9.87 -13.32 30.84
C ILE A 12 -11.01 -12.94 31.76
N ALA A 13 -12.18 -12.57 31.21
CA ALA A 13 -13.36 -12.20 32.00
C ALA A 13 -14.04 -13.38 32.70
N GLY A 14 -13.57 -14.62 32.51
CA GLY A 14 -14.04 -15.80 33.25
C GLY A 14 -15.44 -16.25 32.92
N ASN A 15 -16.00 -15.81 31.81
CA ASN A 15 -17.38 -16.09 31.41
C ASN A 15 -17.52 -17.35 30.52
N VAL A 16 -16.51 -18.21 30.50
CA VAL A 16 -16.59 -19.55 29.91
C VAL A 16 -16.67 -20.57 31.05
N SER A 17 -17.87 -20.99 31.30
CA SER A 17 -18.19 -22.08 32.22
C SER A 17 -17.76 -23.43 31.64
N SER A 18 -16.50 -23.78 31.82
CA SER A 18 -16.05 -25.16 31.73
C SER A 18 -14.97 -25.40 32.80
N PRO A 19 -15.14 -26.37 33.72
CA PRO A 19 -14.19 -26.66 34.78
C PRO A 19 -13.06 -27.53 34.20
N VAL A 20 -12.10 -26.95 33.50
CA VAL A 20 -10.82 -27.61 33.34
C VAL A 20 -9.99 -27.29 34.56
N LEU A 21 -9.94 -28.27 35.48
CA LEU A 21 -9.08 -28.31 36.66
C LEU A 21 -7.61 -28.28 36.25
N ILE A 22 -7.05 -27.09 36.04
CA ILE A 22 -5.61 -26.91 36.03
C ILE A 22 -5.18 -26.67 37.47
N LYS A 23 -4.89 -27.76 38.17
CA LYS A 23 -4.21 -27.77 39.47
C LYS A 23 -2.75 -27.33 39.26
N GLY A 24 -2.34 -26.24 39.89
CA GLY A 24 -0.92 -25.98 40.10
C GLY A 24 -0.47 -24.55 39.77
N ARG A 25 0.40 -24.03 40.58
CA ARG A 25 1.36 -22.88 40.59
C ARG A 25 1.46 -21.89 39.40
N TRP A 26 0.75 -22.13 38.29
CA TRP A 26 0.74 -21.31 37.10
C TRP A 26 -0.25 -20.12 37.16
N LYS A 27 -1.11 -20.08 38.19
CA LYS A 27 -2.15 -19.03 38.32
C LYS A 27 -1.58 -17.61 38.50
N THR A 28 -0.40 -17.49 39.09
CA THR A 28 0.26 -16.18 39.26
C THR A 28 0.98 -15.71 38.01
N GLY A 29 1.66 -16.60 37.30
CA GLY A 29 2.44 -16.25 36.13
C GLY A 29 1.57 -15.73 34.97
N TYR A 30 0.44 -16.37 34.64
CA TYR A 30 -0.41 -15.94 33.54
C TYR A 30 -1.13 -14.60 33.86
N ARG A 31 -1.42 -14.30 35.14
CA ARG A 31 -2.00 -13.01 35.58
C ARG A 31 -1.03 -11.86 35.35
N PHE A 32 0.27 -12.06 35.55
CA PHE A 32 1.30 -11.07 35.23
C PHE A 32 1.46 -10.88 33.72
N VAL A 33 1.45 -11.95 32.92
CA VAL A 33 1.54 -11.88 31.46
C VAL A 33 0.29 -11.22 30.89
N ALA A 34 -0.89 -11.58 31.39
CA ALA A 34 -2.15 -10.95 30.95
C ALA A 34 -2.20 -9.46 31.32
N GLY A 35 -1.71 -9.10 32.53
CA GLY A 35 -1.60 -7.71 32.96
C GLY A 35 -0.64 -6.88 32.08
N LEU A 36 0.51 -7.43 31.74
CA LEU A 36 1.47 -6.80 30.81
C LEU A 36 0.87 -6.63 29.41
N PHE A 37 0.11 -7.61 28.94
CA PHE A 37 -0.56 -7.54 27.63
C PHE A 37 -1.66 -6.47 27.63
N LEU A 38 -2.45 -6.36 28.70
CA LEU A 38 -3.47 -5.33 28.86
C LEU A 38 -2.87 -3.91 28.94
N LEU A 39 -1.69 -3.75 29.55
CA LEU A 39 -0.98 -2.47 29.59
C LEU A 39 -0.33 -2.11 28.24
N SER A 40 0.07 -3.11 27.44
CA SER A 40 0.66 -2.87 26.12
C SER A 40 -0.37 -2.47 25.05
N LEU A 41 -1.62 -2.93 25.17
CA LEU A 41 -2.70 -2.63 24.23
C LEU A 41 -2.98 -1.12 24.08
N PRO A 42 -3.18 -0.32 25.14
CA PRO A 42 -3.43 1.12 24.99
C PRO A 42 -2.19 1.85 24.43
N VAL A 43 -0.99 1.40 24.77
CA VAL A 43 0.25 1.97 24.19
C VAL A 43 0.33 1.68 22.70
N PHE A 44 0.00 0.47 22.27
CA PHE A 44 -0.05 0.09 20.87
C PHE A 44 -1.12 0.88 20.10
N ILE A 45 -2.34 0.96 20.66
CA ILE A 45 -3.44 1.75 20.06
C ILE A 45 -3.05 3.23 19.95
N CYS A 46 -2.41 3.79 20.99
CA CYS A 46 -1.93 5.17 20.99
C CYS A 46 -0.83 5.40 19.93
N PHE A 47 0.02 4.40 19.71
CA PHE A 47 1.06 4.44 18.71
C PHE A 47 0.47 4.43 17.28
N GLU A 48 -0.46 3.50 17.00
CA GLU A 48 -1.18 3.44 15.70
C GLU A 48 -1.96 4.74 15.44
N TYR A 49 -2.71 5.23 16.43
CA TYR A 49 -3.44 6.49 16.28
C TYR A 49 -2.54 7.70 16.00
N ARG A 50 -1.34 7.75 16.61
CA ARG A 50 -0.36 8.80 16.33
C ARG A 50 0.20 8.69 14.90
N GLN A 51 0.35 7.49 14.36
CA GLN A 51 0.81 7.27 13.00
C GLN A 51 -0.24 7.73 11.98
N GLU A 52 -1.51 7.37 12.18
CA GLU A 52 -2.62 7.86 11.34
C GLU A 52 -2.70 9.41 11.35
N LYS A 53 -2.66 10.02 12.52
CA LYS A 53 -2.67 11.49 12.64
C LYS A 53 -1.48 12.16 11.98
N ARG A 54 -0.32 11.51 11.93
CA ARG A 54 0.84 12.02 11.17
C ARG A 54 0.61 11.93 9.68
N ALA A 55 0.05 10.80 9.21
CA ALA A 55 -0.30 10.64 7.80
C ALA A 55 -1.29 11.70 7.34
N ASP A 56 -2.38 11.90 8.09
CA ASP A 56 -3.41 12.90 7.77
C ASP A 56 -2.84 14.32 7.73
N ARG A 57 -1.95 14.66 8.67
CA ARG A 57 -1.31 15.98 8.70
C ARG A 57 -0.40 16.19 7.50
N LEU A 58 0.42 15.20 7.16
CA LEU A 58 1.30 15.26 6.00
C LEU A 58 0.51 15.29 4.69
N LEU A 59 -0.60 14.54 4.61
CA LEU A 59 -1.50 14.60 3.46
C LEU A 59 -2.17 15.96 3.31
N SER A 60 -2.57 16.59 4.42
CA SER A 60 -3.17 17.94 4.39
C SER A 60 -2.15 19.01 4.03
N GLU A 61 -0.92 18.90 4.53
CA GLU A 61 0.19 19.78 4.15
C GLU A 61 0.56 19.60 2.69
N ALA A 62 0.56 18.37 2.20
CA ALA A 62 0.82 18.03 0.81
C ALA A 62 -0.23 18.59 -0.16
N GLN A 63 -1.47 18.69 0.25
CA GLN A 63 -2.54 19.32 -0.55
C GLN A 63 -2.41 20.86 -0.59
N SER A 64 -1.83 21.46 0.44
CA SER A 64 -1.68 22.92 0.52
C SER A 64 -0.43 23.45 -0.17
N ASP A 65 0.66 22.68 -0.19
CA ASP A 65 1.92 23.12 -0.77
C ASP A 65 2.74 21.95 -1.35
N VAL A 66 2.75 21.86 -2.69
CA VAL A 66 3.46 20.80 -3.43
C VAL A 66 4.98 20.83 -3.16
N SER A 67 5.53 21.96 -2.76
CA SER A 67 6.96 22.11 -2.44
C SER A 67 7.39 21.33 -1.20
N VAL A 68 6.47 21.10 -0.26
CA VAL A 68 6.72 20.34 0.97
C VAL A 68 6.85 18.84 0.68
N LEU A 69 6.24 18.36 -0.41
CA LEU A 69 6.23 16.97 -0.81
C LEU A 69 7.57 16.44 -1.35
N THR A 70 8.39 17.31 -1.90
CA THR A 70 9.72 16.98 -2.45
C THR A 70 10.84 17.00 -1.41
N GLY A 71 10.51 17.38 -0.16
CA GLY A 71 11.49 17.51 0.91
C GLY A 71 11.78 16.19 1.66
N THR A 72 12.90 16.21 2.37
CA THR A 72 13.37 15.13 3.25
C THR A 72 12.33 14.67 4.29
N GLY A 73 11.32 15.48 4.58
CA GLY A 73 10.24 15.16 5.52
C GLY A 73 9.37 13.98 5.09
N MET A 74 9.01 13.91 3.81
CA MET A 74 8.15 12.84 3.31
C MET A 74 8.88 11.50 3.17
N MET A 75 10.12 11.54 2.74
CA MET A 75 10.99 10.35 2.69
C MET A 75 11.20 9.75 4.09
N ASN A 76 11.44 10.59 5.10
CA ASN A 76 11.56 10.15 6.48
C ASN A 76 10.24 9.58 7.03
N SER A 77 9.11 10.16 6.64
CA SER A 77 7.79 9.70 7.06
C SER A 77 7.38 8.41 6.37
N TYR A 78 7.79 8.17 5.14
CA TYR A 78 7.52 6.94 4.40
C TYR A 78 7.99 5.70 5.16
N ARG A 79 9.15 5.77 5.82
CA ARG A 79 9.68 4.67 6.63
C ARG A 79 8.71 4.19 7.73
N TYR A 80 7.90 5.10 8.27
CA TYR A 80 6.94 4.80 9.34
C TYR A 80 5.52 4.58 8.81
N LEU A 81 5.20 5.12 7.64
CA LEU A 81 3.85 5.14 7.07
C LEU A 81 3.69 4.23 5.85
N GLN A 82 4.67 3.36 5.58
CA GLN A 82 4.64 2.45 4.44
C GLN A 82 3.47 1.44 4.44
N GLY A 83 2.78 1.27 5.56
CA GLY A 83 1.55 0.49 5.69
C GLY A 83 0.25 1.30 5.46
N ASN A 84 0.32 2.63 5.40
CA ASN A 84 -0.83 3.49 5.13
C ASN A 84 -1.00 3.67 3.62
N ALA A 85 -2.04 3.03 3.05
CA ALA A 85 -2.26 2.99 1.61
C ALA A 85 -2.43 4.38 0.99
N ASP A 86 -3.14 5.28 1.66
CA ASP A 86 -3.43 6.62 1.12
C ASP A 86 -2.20 7.52 1.16
N PHE A 87 -1.36 7.40 2.21
CA PHE A 87 -0.08 8.08 2.28
C PHE A 87 0.90 7.59 1.19
N VAL A 88 1.06 6.27 1.07
CA VAL A 88 1.97 5.65 0.08
C VAL A 88 1.54 6.01 -1.34
N LEU A 89 0.23 5.98 -1.62
CA LEU A 89 -0.33 6.39 -2.90
C LEU A 89 -0.04 7.87 -3.22
N CYS A 90 -0.27 8.76 -2.26
CA CYS A 90 -0.01 10.19 -2.42
C CYS A 90 1.48 10.44 -2.68
N TYR A 91 2.36 9.86 -1.88
CA TYR A 91 3.81 10.01 -2.03
C TYR A 91 4.32 9.47 -3.37
N GLY A 92 3.90 8.25 -3.76
CA GLY A 92 4.27 7.66 -5.04
C GLY A 92 3.82 8.51 -6.24
N LYS A 93 2.59 9.03 -6.21
CA LYS A 93 2.09 9.94 -7.25
C LYS A 93 2.85 11.26 -7.31
N THR A 94 3.26 11.79 -6.17
CA THR A 94 4.06 13.01 -6.12
C THR A 94 5.41 12.80 -6.79
N LEU A 95 6.13 11.73 -6.42
CA LEU A 95 7.40 11.38 -7.06
C LEU A 95 7.24 11.17 -8.57
N PHE A 96 6.17 10.47 -8.98
CA PHE A 96 5.83 10.26 -10.38
C PHE A 96 5.62 11.59 -11.15
N ASN A 97 4.82 12.50 -10.58
CA ASN A 97 4.54 13.81 -11.18
C ASN A 97 5.80 14.68 -11.31
N HIS A 98 6.74 14.54 -10.39
CA HIS A 98 8.05 15.20 -10.43
C HIS A 98 9.07 14.48 -11.31
N ARG A 99 8.67 13.42 -12.02
CA ARG A 99 9.52 12.60 -12.89
C ARG A 99 10.67 11.89 -12.17
N GLN A 100 10.57 11.73 -10.86
CA GLN A 100 11.51 10.97 -10.04
C GLN A 100 11.16 9.47 -10.11
N TYR A 101 11.20 8.91 -11.32
CA TYR A 101 10.70 7.56 -11.60
C TYR A 101 11.45 6.46 -10.84
N ALA A 102 12.77 6.62 -10.67
CA ALA A 102 13.58 5.66 -9.94
C ALA A 102 13.18 5.56 -8.46
N GLU A 103 12.84 6.69 -7.84
CA GLU A 103 12.38 6.75 -6.46
C GLU A 103 10.89 6.40 -6.33
N ALA A 104 10.10 6.76 -7.34
CA ALA A 104 8.67 6.45 -7.39
C ALA A 104 8.40 4.95 -7.49
N LEU A 105 9.26 4.19 -8.18
CA LEU A 105 9.06 2.79 -8.52
C LEU A 105 8.81 1.93 -7.27
N PRO A 106 9.69 1.85 -6.25
CA PRO A 106 9.45 1.02 -5.07
C PRO A 106 8.25 1.50 -4.24
N VAL A 107 7.95 2.80 -4.27
CA VAL A 107 6.80 3.37 -3.55
C VAL A 107 5.49 2.98 -4.24
N LEU A 108 5.43 3.05 -5.58
CA LEU A 108 4.26 2.65 -6.35
C LEU A 108 4.04 1.13 -6.33
N GLU A 109 5.10 0.32 -6.31
CA GLU A 109 5.02 -1.13 -6.10
C GLU A 109 4.33 -1.44 -4.75
N ASN A 110 4.74 -0.76 -3.69
CA ASN A 110 4.11 -0.88 -2.37
C ASN A 110 2.65 -0.38 -2.40
N ALA A 111 2.38 0.76 -3.02
CA ALA A 111 1.01 1.27 -3.17
C ALA A 111 0.09 0.27 -3.91
N CYS A 112 0.59 -0.36 -4.98
CA CYS A 112 -0.14 -1.40 -5.72
C CYS A 112 -0.39 -2.64 -4.86
N ALA A 113 0.53 -3.02 -3.99
CA ALA A 113 0.34 -4.14 -3.07
C ALA A 113 -0.73 -3.85 -2.00
N LEU A 114 -0.81 -2.61 -1.52
CA LEU A 114 -1.78 -2.19 -0.51
C LEU A 114 -3.18 -1.95 -1.08
N LYS A 115 -3.27 -1.23 -2.20
CA LYS A 115 -4.54 -0.81 -2.79
C LYS A 115 -4.42 -0.74 -4.32
N PRO A 116 -4.52 -1.88 -5.02
CA PRO A 116 -4.37 -1.93 -6.47
C PRO A 116 -5.51 -1.18 -7.15
N SER A 117 -5.17 -0.40 -8.19
CA SER A 117 -6.14 0.20 -9.11
C SER A 117 -5.54 0.25 -10.51
N SER A 118 -6.37 0.14 -11.54
CA SER A 118 -5.94 0.14 -12.95
C SER A 118 -5.06 1.36 -13.28
N ARG A 119 -5.45 2.55 -12.78
CA ARG A 119 -4.68 3.78 -12.96
C ARG A 119 -3.29 3.69 -12.32
N LEU A 120 -3.23 3.21 -11.07
CA LEU A 120 -1.97 3.09 -10.33
C LEU A 120 -1.02 2.08 -10.97
N VAL A 121 -1.57 0.95 -11.42
CA VAL A 121 -0.79 -0.08 -12.14
C VAL A 121 -0.28 0.46 -13.49
N CYS A 122 -1.06 1.32 -14.15
CA CYS A 122 -0.62 2.01 -15.37
C CYS A 122 0.51 3.02 -15.07
N ASP A 123 0.41 3.82 -14.01
CA ASP A 123 1.47 4.75 -13.57
C ASP A 123 2.76 3.98 -13.22
N LEU A 124 2.64 2.81 -12.57
CA LEU A 124 3.76 1.90 -12.32
C LEU A 124 4.40 1.39 -13.62
N GLY A 125 3.59 1.02 -14.61
CA GLY A 125 4.06 0.63 -15.96
C GLY A 125 4.87 1.75 -16.61
N MET A 126 4.44 2.99 -16.50
CA MET A 126 5.20 4.15 -16.97
C MET A 126 6.55 4.30 -16.24
N CYS A 127 6.59 4.08 -14.93
CA CYS A 127 7.86 4.09 -14.19
C CYS A 127 8.82 3.00 -14.69
N TYR A 128 8.33 1.78 -14.93
CA TYR A 128 9.15 0.71 -15.49
C TYR A 128 9.69 1.07 -16.88
N GLN A 129 8.84 1.63 -17.74
CA GLN A 129 9.24 2.04 -19.06
C GLN A 129 10.33 3.13 -19.04
N GLN A 130 10.20 4.12 -18.15
CA GLN A 130 11.21 5.17 -17.96
C GLN A 130 12.52 4.62 -17.37
N ALA A 131 12.45 3.52 -16.63
CA ALA A 131 13.62 2.80 -16.11
C ALA A 131 14.24 1.83 -17.17
N GLY A 132 13.70 1.77 -18.39
CA GLY A 132 14.15 0.86 -19.46
C GLY A 132 13.72 -0.60 -19.24
N ARG A 133 12.83 -0.86 -18.29
CA ARG A 133 12.32 -2.19 -17.94
C ARG A 133 11.03 -2.48 -18.71
N ASN A 134 11.17 -2.59 -20.06
CA ASN A 134 10.02 -2.68 -20.98
C ASN A 134 9.17 -3.94 -20.75
N ALA A 135 9.77 -5.07 -20.37
CA ALA A 135 9.02 -6.30 -20.13
C ALA A 135 8.12 -6.21 -18.90
N GLU A 136 8.57 -5.51 -17.85
CA GLU A 136 7.74 -5.25 -16.66
C GLU A 136 6.70 -4.17 -16.93
N ALA A 137 7.02 -3.17 -17.74
CA ALA A 137 6.06 -2.17 -18.18
C ALA A 137 4.91 -2.81 -18.97
N GLU A 138 5.20 -3.71 -19.90
CA GLU A 138 4.20 -4.47 -20.65
C GLU A 138 3.26 -5.24 -19.73
N LYS A 139 3.81 -6.00 -18.76
CA LYS A 139 3.01 -6.75 -17.78
C LYS A 139 2.11 -5.83 -16.96
N ALA A 140 2.62 -4.69 -16.55
CA ALA A 140 1.84 -3.71 -15.78
C ALA A 140 0.68 -3.13 -16.62
N TYR A 141 0.94 -2.74 -17.87
CA TYR A 141 -0.10 -2.22 -18.76
C TYR A 141 -1.16 -3.27 -19.09
N LEU A 142 -0.76 -4.52 -19.35
CA LEU A 142 -1.70 -5.63 -19.54
C LEU A 142 -2.54 -5.85 -18.29
N SER A 143 -1.95 -5.86 -17.10
CA SER A 143 -2.70 -5.98 -15.86
C SER A 143 -3.69 -4.84 -15.68
N ALA A 144 -3.31 -3.61 -15.99
CA ALA A 144 -4.18 -2.45 -15.91
C ALA A 144 -5.38 -2.55 -16.87
N SER A 145 -5.16 -3.03 -18.09
CA SER A 145 -6.23 -3.25 -19.10
C SER A 145 -7.20 -4.36 -18.66
N PHE A 146 -6.70 -5.44 -18.06
CA PHE A 146 -7.55 -6.50 -17.50
C PHE A 146 -8.40 -6.02 -16.33
N MET A 147 -7.86 -5.17 -15.45
CA MET A 147 -8.60 -4.62 -14.32
C MET A 147 -9.76 -3.72 -14.75
N THR A 148 -9.61 -2.98 -15.82
CA THR A 148 -10.61 -2.06 -16.34
C THR A 148 -10.54 -2.02 -17.86
N PRO A 149 -11.27 -2.91 -18.57
CA PRO A 149 -11.19 -3.02 -20.03
C PRO A 149 -11.56 -1.72 -20.79
N ALA A 150 -12.45 -0.89 -20.21
CA ALA A 150 -12.83 0.40 -20.78
C ALA A 150 -11.79 1.51 -20.56
N TYR A 151 -10.69 1.23 -19.86
CA TYR A 151 -9.63 2.20 -19.62
C TYR A 151 -8.63 2.22 -20.79
N ILE A 152 -8.75 3.19 -21.66
CA ILE A 152 -7.99 3.28 -22.92
C ILE A 152 -6.48 3.50 -22.69
N VAL A 153 -6.09 4.16 -21.61
CA VAL A 153 -4.69 4.59 -21.39
C VAL A 153 -3.67 3.45 -21.40
N PRO A 154 -3.89 2.28 -20.77
CA PRO A 154 -2.97 1.15 -20.89
C PRO A 154 -2.78 0.67 -22.33
N HIS A 155 -3.85 0.63 -23.12
CA HIS A 155 -3.79 0.24 -24.54
C HIS A 155 -2.94 1.21 -25.36
N TYR A 156 -3.05 2.50 -25.08
CA TYR A 156 -2.21 3.53 -25.70
C TYR A 156 -0.72 3.33 -25.38
N HIS A 157 -0.39 3.03 -24.12
CA HIS A 157 1.00 2.76 -23.73
C HIS A 157 1.53 1.47 -24.35
N LEU A 158 0.73 0.40 -24.38
CA LEU A 158 1.08 -0.85 -25.06
C LEU A 158 1.30 -0.64 -26.55
N PHE A 159 0.42 0.12 -27.21
CA PHE A 159 0.58 0.47 -28.61
C PHE A 159 1.94 1.13 -28.88
N ASN A 160 2.30 2.14 -28.08
CA ASN A 160 3.58 2.83 -28.23
C ASN A 160 4.78 1.92 -27.94
N LEU A 161 4.67 1.05 -26.93
CA LEU A 161 5.70 0.08 -26.57
C LEU A 161 5.96 -0.88 -27.73
N TYR A 162 4.91 -1.50 -28.28
CA TYR A 162 5.02 -2.44 -29.40
C TYR A 162 5.50 -1.78 -30.68
N ARG A 163 5.16 -0.51 -30.92
CA ARG A 163 5.73 0.25 -32.03
C ARG A 163 7.23 0.46 -31.88
N ALA A 164 7.69 0.76 -30.67
CA ALA A 164 9.11 0.95 -30.40
C ALA A 164 9.89 -0.37 -30.52
N ASP A 165 9.28 -1.49 -30.14
CA ASP A 165 9.88 -2.84 -30.24
C ASP A 165 9.82 -3.44 -31.68
N GLY A 166 9.23 -2.72 -32.64
CA GLY A 166 9.10 -3.21 -34.03
C GLY A 166 8.11 -4.35 -34.20
N SER A 167 7.08 -4.43 -33.35
CA SER A 167 6.01 -5.44 -33.38
C SER A 167 4.68 -4.86 -33.89
N PRO A 168 4.54 -4.59 -35.19
CA PRO A 168 3.38 -3.87 -35.76
C PRO A 168 2.06 -4.64 -35.59
N GLY A 169 2.09 -5.98 -35.60
CA GLY A 169 0.90 -6.80 -35.40
C GLY A 169 0.29 -6.61 -33.98
N GLN A 170 1.12 -6.61 -32.96
CA GLN A 170 0.66 -6.36 -31.60
C GLN A 170 0.19 -4.91 -31.41
N ALA A 171 0.88 -3.95 -32.02
CA ALA A 171 0.46 -2.56 -32.01
C ALA A 171 -0.92 -2.38 -32.67
N ALA A 172 -1.19 -3.04 -33.81
CA ALA A 172 -2.50 -2.98 -34.47
C ALA A 172 -3.65 -3.49 -33.60
N ILE A 173 -3.42 -4.58 -32.85
CA ILE A 173 -4.41 -5.12 -31.89
C ILE A 173 -4.73 -4.07 -30.81
N GLN A 174 -3.72 -3.40 -30.28
CA GLN A 174 -3.96 -2.38 -29.26
C GLN A 174 -4.66 -1.14 -29.82
N ALA A 175 -4.43 -0.80 -31.09
CA ALA A 175 -5.13 0.29 -31.77
C ALA A 175 -6.63 0.00 -31.92
N GLU A 176 -7.00 -1.26 -32.17
CA GLU A 176 -8.40 -1.68 -32.27
C GLU A 176 -9.17 -1.51 -30.97
N TYR A 177 -8.53 -1.73 -29.81
CA TYR A 177 -9.14 -1.49 -28.49
C TYR A 177 -9.37 0.00 -28.18
N MET A 178 -8.77 0.91 -28.93
CA MET A 178 -8.91 2.36 -28.73
C MET A 178 -10.00 2.98 -29.61
N LEU A 179 -10.60 2.23 -30.53
CA LEU A 179 -11.66 2.67 -31.43
C LEU A 179 -13.04 2.37 -30.86
#